data_b5cf51709ac5a6606e0b1ce4971b924c
#
_entry.id   b5cf51709ac5a6606e0b1ce4971b924c
#
_cell.length_a   1.000
_cell.length_b   1.000
_cell.length_c   1.000
_cell.angle_alpha   90.00
_cell.angle_beta   90.00
_cell.angle_gamma   90.00
#
_symmetry.space_group_name_H-M   'P 1'
#
loop_
_entity.id
_entity.type
_entity.pdbx_description
1 polymer ?
#
loop_
_entity_poly.entity_id
_entity_poly.type
_entity_poly.pdbx_seq_one_letter_code
_entity_poly.pdbx_strand_id
1 'polypeptide(L)'
;NKQTKRIELFRQAKHKKKFTWRIEGPFDTSYSLAILNRNYALAMHDLGQDVLLHSTEGPGDYDPDSIFLERNKIIHNLYNKSIECNEEFFICTRNLYPPRVHDSKGTINLLHAYGWEESNFPYSWIQNFNTYLSGMTVMSSEVRKILIDNGVNIPISVCGLGVDHIDQIEASTSFYLDTKKFTFLHISSCFPRKGIECLLLSYFQSFEAKDDVILVIKTFKNPHNNIQDILNNIKKTNHNSPEVLIIEKELSPSEI
;
A
#
# COMPACT_ATOMS: atom_id res chain seq x y z
N ASN A 1 10.52 20.27 -28.14
CA ASN A 1 11.21 19.15 -27.52
C ASN A 1 10.66 18.94 -26.10
N LYS A 2 10.23 17.69 -25.79
CA LYS A 2 9.59 17.31 -24.50
C LYS A 2 10.47 17.67 -23.29
N GLN A 3 11.77 17.58 -23.47
CA GLN A 3 12.78 17.86 -22.42
C GLN A 3 12.92 19.37 -22.15
N THR A 4 12.84 20.21 -23.17
CA THR A 4 12.86 21.68 -23.03
C THR A 4 11.62 22.18 -22.29
N LYS A 5 10.45 21.61 -22.63
CA LYS A 5 9.17 21.92 -21.96
C LYS A 5 9.18 21.50 -20.49
N ARG A 6 9.78 20.36 -20.15
CA ARG A 6 9.96 19.90 -18.74
C ARG A 6 10.85 20.86 -17.95
N ILE A 7 11.99 21.31 -18.51
CA ILE A 7 12.91 22.25 -17.84
C ILE A 7 12.22 23.60 -17.59
N GLU A 8 11.41 24.06 -18.51
CA GLU A 8 10.68 25.32 -18.39
C GLU A 8 9.59 25.24 -17.33
N LEU A 9 8.87 24.11 -17.24
CA LEU A 9 7.89 23.82 -16.20
C LEU A 9 8.55 23.75 -14.81
N PHE A 10 9.72 23.09 -14.68
CA PHE A 10 10.47 23.08 -13.41
C PHE A 10 10.96 24.49 -13.01
N ARG A 11 11.30 25.35 -13.96
CA ARG A 11 11.67 26.74 -13.68
C ARG A 11 10.49 27.57 -13.20
N GLN A 12 9.31 27.40 -13.79
CA GLN A 12 8.07 28.05 -13.35
C GLN A 12 7.63 27.54 -11.96
N ALA A 13 7.83 26.25 -11.68
CA ALA A 13 7.53 25.65 -10.39
C ALA A 13 8.37 26.23 -9.24
N LYS A 14 9.63 26.59 -9.51
CA LYS A 14 10.57 27.09 -8.51
C LYS A 14 10.10 28.39 -7.79
N HIS A 15 9.14 29.10 -8.36
CA HIS A 15 8.58 30.33 -7.81
C HIS A 15 7.19 30.19 -7.19
N LYS A 16 6.53 29.03 -7.33
CA LYS A 16 5.22 28.76 -6.71
C LYS A 16 5.41 28.09 -5.35
N LYS A 17 4.87 28.73 -4.30
CA LYS A 17 4.86 28.15 -2.93
C LYS A 17 3.78 27.08 -2.74
N LYS A 18 2.79 27.01 -3.63
CA LYS A 18 1.64 26.10 -3.53
C LYS A 18 1.28 25.54 -4.91
N PHE A 19 1.08 24.20 -4.97
CA PHE A 19 0.69 23.49 -6.18
C PHE A 19 -0.63 22.77 -5.94
N THR A 20 -1.42 22.62 -7.01
CA THR A 20 -2.55 21.72 -7.02
C THR A 20 -2.05 20.30 -7.32
N TRP A 21 -2.21 19.41 -6.35
CA TRP A 21 -1.83 18.00 -6.39
C TRP A 21 -3.07 17.15 -6.53
N ARG A 22 -3.19 16.43 -7.63
CA ARG A 22 -4.16 15.36 -7.77
C ARG A 22 -3.46 14.05 -7.41
N ILE A 23 -3.87 13.47 -6.30
CA ILE A 23 -3.39 12.17 -5.81
C ILE A 23 -4.44 11.14 -6.23
N GLU A 24 -4.03 10.15 -7.01
CA GLU A 24 -4.92 9.16 -7.60
C GLU A 24 -4.54 7.74 -7.14
N GLY A 25 -5.53 7.00 -6.72
CA GLY A 25 -5.41 5.61 -6.28
C GLY A 25 -6.51 5.22 -5.30
N PRO A 26 -6.56 3.96 -4.87
CA PRO A 26 -7.45 3.53 -3.80
C PRO A 26 -7.07 4.21 -2.48
N PHE A 27 -8.06 4.53 -1.62
CA PHE A 27 -7.79 5.19 -0.34
C PHE A 27 -8.75 4.81 0.79
N ASP A 28 -9.85 4.12 0.51
CA ASP A 28 -10.98 3.86 1.40
C ASP A 28 -10.94 2.50 2.13
N THR A 29 -9.96 1.67 1.80
CA THR A 29 -9.80 0.33 2.37
C THR A 29 -8.59 0.21 3.31
N SER A 30 -8.40 -0.97 3.92
CA SER A 30 -7.32 -1.24 4.88
C SER A 30 -6.07 -1.88 4.27
N TYR A 31 -6.02 -2.10 2.95
CA TYR A 31 -4.81 -2.62 2.34
C TYR A 31 -3.75 -1.53 2.06
N SER A 32 -2.50 -1.95 1.87
CA SER A 32 -1.34 -1.06 1.93
C SER A 32 -1.36 0.13 0.97
N LEU A 33 -1.83 -0.05 -0.28
CA LEU A 33 -1.89 1.06 -1.24
C LEU A 33 -2.91 2.13 -0.82
N ALA A 34 -4.05 1.71 -0.28
CA ALA A 34 -5.07 2.63 0.21
C ALA A 34 -4.58 3.42 1.43
N ILE A 35 -3.91 2.73 2.38
CA ILE A 35 -3.28 3.39 3.53
C ILE A 35 -2.25 4.40 3.08
N LEU A 36 -1.39 4.03 2.13
CA LEU A 36 -0.36 4.90 1.58
C LEU A 36 -0.95 6.14 0.93
N ASN A 37 -1.92 5.98 0.02
CA ASN A 37 -2.51 7.10 -0.74
C ASN A 37 -3.19 8.12 0.17
N ARG A 38 -4.02 7.65 1.13
CA ARG A 38 -4.70 8.57 2.05
C ARG A 38 -3.73 9.30 2.98
N ASN A 39 -2.71 8.60 3.52
CA ASN A 39 -1.72 9.26 4.38
C ASN A 39 -0.83 10.22 3.60
N TYR A 40 -0.49 9.91 2.35
CA TYR A 40 0.21 10.83 1.47
C TYR A 40 -0.64 12.09 1.19
N ALA A 41 -1.95 11.93 0.96
CA ALA A 41 -2.85 13.05 0.76
C ALA A 41 -2.98 13.93 2.01
N LEU A 42 -3.10 13.32 3.19
CA LEU A 42 -3.13 14.03 4.47
C LEU A 42 -1.83 14.80 4.72
N ALA A 43 -0.67 14.16 4.54
CA ALA A 43 0.63 14.80 4.72
C ALA A 43 0.82 16.00 3.77
N MET A 44 0.42 15.88 2.50
CA MET A 44 0.48 16.98 1.54
C MET A 44 -0.47 18.11 1.90
N HIS A 45 -1.67 17.78 2.42
CA HIS A 45 -2.63 18.75 2.93
C HIS A 45 -2.06 19.52 4.14
N ASP A 46 -1.47 18.82 5.09
CA ASP A 46 -0.86 19.41 6.30
C ASP A 46 0.35 20.31 5.96
N LEU A 47 1.07 19.98 4.89
CA LEU A 47 2.11 20.83 4.31
C LEU A 47 1.55 22.05 3.56
N GLY A 48 0.24 22.27 3.61
CA GLY A 48 -0.43 23.43 3.00
C GLY A 48 -0.55 23.35 1.48
N GLN A 49 -0.37 22.20 0.86
CA GLN A 49 -0.59 22.02 -0.57
C GLN A 49 -2.09 22.00 -0.90
N ASP A 50 -2.41 22.29 -2.15
CA ASP A 50 -3.77 22.22 -2.66
C ASP A 50 -4.04 20.79 -3.18
N VAL A 51 -4.68 19.95 -2.36
CA VAL A 51 -4.82 18.51 -2.60
C VAL A 51 -6.21 18.17 -3.13
N LEU A 52 -6.22 17.36 -4.21
CA LEU A 52 -7.36 16.66 -4.77
C LEU A 52 -7.11 15.16 -4.61
N LEU A 53 -7.98 14.43 -3.94
CA LEU A 53 -7.85 12.98 -3.78
C LEU A 53 -8.88 12.28 -4.67
N HIS A 54 -8.40 11.46 -5.62
CA HIS A 54 -9.25 10.82 -6.61
C HIS A 54 -9.24 9.30 -6.49
N SER A 55 -10.43 8.72 -6.45
CA SER A 55 -10.64 7.28 -6.33
C SER A 55 -10.49 6.60 -7.68
N THR A 56 -9.44 5.82 -7.84
CA THR A 56 -9.19 5.01 -9.05
C THR A 56 -8.33 3.79 -8.71
N GLU A 57 -8.43 2.76 -9.50
CA GLU A 57 -7.60 1.57 -9.39
C GLU A 57 -7.23 1.03 -10.78
N GLY A 58 -6.61 -0.16 -10.87
CA GLY A 58 -6.22 -0.75 -12.14
C GLY A 58 -7.30 -0.72 -13.23
N PRO A 59 -8.56 -1.13 -12.94
CA PRO A 59 -9.65 -1.12 -13.91
C PRO A 59 -10.20 0.27 -14.27
N GLY A 60 -10.11 1.25 -13.37
CA GLY A 60 -10.68 2.58 -13.57
C GLY A 60 -11.16 3.25 -12.28
N ASP A 61 -11.95 4.31 -12.46
CA ASP A 61 -12.52 5.07 -11.35
C ASP A 61 -13.65 4.27 -10.68
N TYR A 62 -13.81 4.47 -9.38
CA TYR A 62 -14.87 3.83 -8.59
C TYR A 62 -15.35 4.77 -7.48
N ASP A 63 -16.56 4.52 -6.97
CA ASP A 63 -17.11 5.26 -5.85
C ASP A 63 -16.56 4.69 -4.52
N PRO A 64 -15.93 5.52 -3.68
CA PRO A 64 -15.42 5.08 -2.40
C PRO A 64 -16.52 4.66 -1.41
N ASP A 65 -16.16 3.84 -0.43
CA ASP A 65 -17.06 3.43 0.66
C ASP A 65 -17.61 4.65 1.41
N SER A 66 -18.94 4.78 1.43
CA SER A 66 -19.62 5.93 2.06
C SER A 66 -19.43 5.97 3.57
N ILE A 67 -19.37 4.81 4.24
CA ILE A 67 -19.17 4.71 5.70
C ILE A 67 -17.75 5.16 6.06
N PHE A 68 -16.77 4.78 5.22
CA PHE A 68 -15.40 5.26 5.38
C PHE A 68 -15.32 6.79 5.25
N LEU A 69 -15.97 7.37 4.23
CA LEU A 69 -15.99 8.82 4.01
C LEU A 69 -16.66 9.58 5.15
N GLU A 70 -17.78 9.07 5.68
CA GLU A 70 -18.47 9.67 6.82
C GLU A 70 -17.58 9.75 8.07
N ARG A 71 -16.74 8.76 8.29
CA ARG A 71 -15.81 8.68 9.42
C ARG A 71 -14.54 9.49 9.22
N ASN A 72 -14.18 9.82 7.99
CA ASN A 72 -12.90 10.46 7.63
C ASN A 72 -13.14 11.81 6.92
N LYS A 73 -13.63 12.81 7.65
CA LYS A 73 -14.09 14.09 7.10
C LYS A 73 -13.07 14.83 6.23
N ILE A 74 -11.79 14.83 6.61
CA ILE A 74 -10.73 15.48 5.80
C ILE A 74 -10.60 14.77 4.46
N ILE A 75 -10.49 13.44 4.46
CA ILE A 75 -10.44 12.63 3.24
C ILE A 75 -11.68 12.88 2.37
N HIS A 76 -12.87 12.87 2.97
CA HIS A 76 -14.12 13.15 2.27
C HIS A 76 -14.09 14.52 1.58
N ASN A 77 -13.60 15.56 2.25
CA ASN A 77 -13.48 16.89 1.67
C ASN A 77 -12.49 16.93 0.49
N LEU A 78 -11.33 16.24 0.61
CA LEU A 78 -10.35 16.16 -0.47
C LEU A 78 -10.89 15.39 -1.69
N TYR A 79 -11.70 14.37 -1.45
CA TYR A 79 -12.39 13.60 -2.48
C TYR A 79 -13.46 14.43 -3.19
N ASN A 80 -14.37 15.08 -2.46
CA ASN A 80 -15.41 15.94 -3.04
C ASN A 80 -14.80 17.07 -3.87
N LYS A 81 -13.76 17.69 -3.36
CA LYS A 81 -13.00 18.69 -4.11
C LYS A 81 -12.45 18.16 -5.42
N SER A 82 -12.01 16.88 -5.45
CA SER A 82 -11.53 16.24 -6.67
C SER A 82 -12.63 15.99 -7.71
N ILE A 83 -13.88 15.73 -7.27
CA ILE A 83 -15.04 15.55 -8.17
C ILE A 83 -15.50 16.88 -8.72
N GLU A 84 -15.54 17.93 -7.90
CA GLU A 84 -16.01 19.26 -8.27
C GLU A 84 -14.99 20.05 -9.11
N CYS A 85 -13.72 19.63 -9.09
CA CYS A 85 -12.63 20.33 -9.76
C CYS A 85 -12.69 20.14 -11.28
N ASN A 86 -13.06 21.20 -11.99
CA ASN A 86 -13.00 21.28 -13.44
C ASN A 86 -11.73 21.96 -13.97
N GLU A 87 -10.82 22.36 -13.07
CA GLU A 87 -9.59 23.05 -13.45
C GLU A 87 -8.45 22.08 -13.73
N GLU A 88 -7.48 22.54 -14.52
CA GLU A 88 -6.24 21.83 -14.73
C GLU A 88 -5.41 21.75 -13.43
N PHE A 89 -5.00 20.57 -13.03
CA PHE A 89 -4.10 20.39 -11.91
C PHE A 89 -2.64 20.28 -12.40
N PHE A 90 -1.74 20.83 -11.58
CA PHE A 90 -0.34 20.93 -11.99
C PHE A 90 0.39 19.59 -11.85
N ILE A 91 0.18 18.88 -10.73
CA ILE A 91 0.81 17.60 -10.45
C ILE A 91 -0.25 16.52 -10.34
N CYS A 92 -0.09 15.45 -11.12
CA CYS A 92 -0.80 14.21 -10.95
C CYS A 92 0.17 13.16 -10.41
N THR A 93 -0.18 12.53 -9.31
CA THR A 93 0.62 11.46 -8.74
C THR A 93 -0.24 10.25 -8.41
N ARG A 94 0.25 9.07 -8.77
CA ARG A 94 -0.48 7.80 -8.61
C ARG A 94 0.27 6.79 -7.77
N ASN A 95 -0.49 5.97 -7.05
CA ASN A 95 -0.04 4.66 -6.60
C ASN A 95 -1.21 3.69 -6.63
N LEU A 96 -1.22 2.80 -7.61
CA LEU A 96 -2.25 1.79 -7.84
C LEU A 96 -1.65 0.54 -8.51
N TYR A 97 -2.34 -0.59 -8.45
CA TYR A 97 -1.91 -1.84 -9.07
C TYR A 97 -3.04 -2.48 -9.90
N PRO A 98 -2.76 -2.96 -11.13
CA PRO A 98 -1.54 -2.73 -11.92
C PRO A 98 -1.31 -1.25 -12.22
N PRO A 99 -0.04 -0.80 -12.40
CA PRO A 99 0.26 0.61 -12.63
C PRO A 99 -0.26 1.08 -13.98
N ARG A 100 -1.20 2.01 -13.96
CA ARG A 100 -1.77 2.66 -15.13
C ARG A 100 -1.37 4.12 -15.14
N VAL A 101 -0.60 4.55 -16.15
CA VAL A 101 -0.03 5.91 -16.20
C VAL A 101 -0.31 6.67 -17.48
N HIS A 102 -0.82 5.99 -18.54
CA HIS A 102 -1.03 6.57 -19.86
C HIS A 102 -2.13 7.63 -19.91
N ASP A 103 -3.07 7.58 -18.99
CA ASP A 103 -4.22 8.48 -18.86
C ASP A 103 -4.06 9.54 -17.76
N SER A 104 -2.88 9.66 -17.18
CA SER A 104 -2.55 10.73 -16.20
C SER A 104 -2.56 12.10 -16.88
N LYS A 105 -3.28 13.08 -16.30
CA LYS A 105 -3.59 14.37 -16.94
C LYS A 105 -2.86 15.57 -16.31
N GLY A 106 -1.95 15.37 -15.38
CA GLY A 106 -1.17 16.46 -14.80
C GLY A 106 -0.17 17.06 -15.80
N THR A 107 0.22 18.30 -15.58
CA THR A 107 1.38 18.89 -16.26
C THR A 107 2.65 18.12 -15.92
N ILE A 108 2.78 17.70 -14.65
CA ILE A 108 3.79 16.78 -14.13
C ILE A 108 3.08 15.52 -13.68
N ASN A 109 3.42 14.37 -14.26
CA ASN A 109 2.85 13.08 -13.91
C ASN A 109 3.91 12.24 -13.18
N LEU A 110 3.55 11.72 -12.01
CA LEU A 110 4.43 10.97 -11.11
C LEU A 110 3.80 9.64 -10.68
N LEU A 111 4.62 8.69 -10.29
CA LEU A 111 4.27 7.67 -9.30
C LEU A 111 4.89 8.05 -7.95
N HIS A 112 4.15 7.84 -6.86
CA HIS A 112 4.67 8.09 -5.52
C HIS A 112 4.81 6.80 -4.72
N ALA A 113 5.92 6.69 -3.99
CA ALA A 113 6.25 5.57 -3.10
C ALA A 113 6.02 4.19 -3.76
N TYR A 114 6.41 4.07 -5.03
CA TYR A 114 6.18 2.87 -5.82
C TYR A 114 6.99 1.69 -5.25
N GLY A 115 6.36 0.53 -5.14
CA GLY A 115 6.94 -0.71 -4.66
C GLY A 115 6.98 -1.78 -5.74
N TRP A 116 7.99 -2.65 -5.67
CA TRP A 116 8.11 -3.83 -6.50
C TRP A 116 8.92 -4.90 -5.77
N GLU A 117 8.55 -6.17 -5.91
CA GLU A 117 9.10 -7.26 -5.11
C GLU A 117 9.94 -8.25 -5.91
N GLU A 118 9.90 -8.20 -7.25
CA GLU A 118 10.59 -9.13 -8.14
C GLU A 118 11.73 -8.47 -8.90
N SER A 119 12.74 -9.24 -9.31
CA SER A 119 13.88 -8.72 -10.09
C SER A 119 13.53 -8.38 -11.53
N ASN A 120 12.53 -9.06 -12.12
CA ASN A 120 12.03 -8.76 -13.45
C ASN A 120 10.88 -7.76 -13.38
N PHE A 121 10.80 -6.90 -14.39
CA PHE A 121 9.75 -5.89 -14.49
C PHE A 121 9.07 -5.93 -15.87
N PRO A 122 7.72 -5.86 -15.97
CA PRO A 122 7.02 -5.97 -17.24
C PRO A 122 7.45 -4.90 -18.25
N TYR A 123 7.89 -5.31 -19.41
CA TYR A 123 8.42 -4.42 -20.45
C TYR A 123 7.43 -3.32 -20.89
N SER A 124 6.15 -3.66 -20.99
CA SER A 124 5.09 -2.69 -21.34
C SER A 124 4.97 -1.57 -20.30
N TRP A 125 5.20 -1.88 -19.02
CA TRP A 125 5.18 -0.86 -17.96
C TRP A 125 6.40 0.04 -18.03
N ILE A 126 7.58 -0.51 -18.35
CA ILE A 126 8.80 0.29 -18.57
C ILE A 126 8.57 1.32 -19.67
N GLN A 127 8.01 0.90 -20.80
CA GLN A 127 7.67 1.79 -21.90
C GLN A 127 6.68 2.88 -21.47
N ASN A 128 5.62 2.51 -20.74
CA ASN A 128 4.64 3.45 -20.22
C ASN A 128 5.26 4.46 -19.24
N PHE A 129 6.08 4.01 -18.31
CA PHE A 129 6.76 4.89 -17.36
C PHE A 129 7.68 5.89 -18.06
N ASN A 130 8.51 5.42 -18.99
CA ASN A 130 9.41 6.28 -19.76
C ASN A 130 8.67 7.27 -20.66
N THR A 131 7.45 6.92 -21.12
CA THR A 131 6.66 7.73 -22.03
C THR A 131 5.83 8.79 -21.33
N TYR A 132 5.15 8.41 -20.24
CA TYR A 132 4.09 9.23 -19.65
C TYR A 132 4.52 9.92 -18.35
N LEU A 133 5.48 9.37 -17.61
CA LEU A 133 5.89 9.95 -16.33
C LEU A 133 6.98 11.01 -16.49
N SER A 134 6.94 11.98 -15.60
CA SER A 134 7.99 12.98 -15.41
C SER A 134 9.07 12.51 -14.42
N GLY A 135 8.73 11.57 -13.54
CA GLY A 135 9.59 10.98 -12.53
C GLY A 135 8.78 10.08 -11.60
N MET A 136 9.44 9.51 -10.61
CA MET A 136 8.78 8.74 -9.56
C MET A 136 9.55 8.78 -8.25
N THR A 137 8.84 8.53 -7.17
CA THR A 137 9.45 8.14 -5.90
C THR A 137 9.20 6.67 -5.62
N VAL A 138 10.16 6.01 -4.99
CA VAL A 138 10.10 4.58 -4.66
C VAL A 138 10.39 4.37 -3.17
N MET A 139 9.88 3.27 -2.62
CA MET A 139 9.97 3.00 -1.20
C MET A 139 11.36 2.54 -0.74
N SER A 140 12.22 2.05 -1.64
CA SER A 140 13.56 1.58 -1.27
C SER A 140 14.59 1.75 -2.38
N SER A 141 15.87 1.69 -2.02
CA SER A 141 16.98 1.66 -2.97
C SER A 141 16.98 0.41 -3.84
N GLU A 142 16.47 -0.72 -3.31
CA GLU A 142 16.33 -1.96 -4.08
C GLU A 142 15.31 -1.80 -5.20
N VAL A 143 14.13 -1.23 -4.92
CA VAL A 143 13.13 -0.93 -5.97
C VAL A 143 13.70 0.01 -7.03
N ARG A 144 14.45 1.04 -6.62
CA ARG A 144 15.12 1.94 -7.57
C ARG A 144 16.09 1.18 -8.46
N LYS A 145 16.92 0.29 -7.87
CA LYS A 145 17.87 -0.53 -8.62
C LYS A 145 17.16 -1.42 -9.64
N ILE A 146 16.11 -2.14 -9.20
CA ILE A 146 15.33 -3.03 -10.08
C ILE A 146 14.78 -2.26 -11.29
N LEU A 147 14.17 -1.09 -11.07
CA LEU A 147 13.61 -0.28 -12.15
C LEU A 147 14.68 0.19 -13.15
N ILE A 148 15.85 0.63 -12.67
CA ILE A 148 16.97 1.07 -13.52
C ILE A 148 17.51 -0.12 -14.32
N ASP A 149 17.76 -1.25 -13.68
CA ASP A 149 18.30 -2.47 -14.31
C ASP A 149 17.36 -3.00 -15.40
N ASN A 150 16.06 -2.78 -15.25
CA ASN A 150 15.04 -3.15 -16.25
C ASN A 150 14.80 -2.06 -17.32
N GLY A 151 15.49 -0.92 -17.28
CA GLY A 151 15.46 0.09 -18.34
C GLY A 151 14.51 1.28 -18.10
N VAL A 152 14.06 1.52 -16.86
CA VAL A 152 13.38 2.77 -16.52
C VAL A 152 14.41 3.90 -16.50
N ASN A 153 14.20 4.95 -17.32
CA ASN A 153 15.16 6.02 -17.57
C ASN A 153 14.68 7.43 -17.16
N ILE A 154 13.56 7.51 -16.44
CA ILE A 154 13.08 8.76 -15.83
C ILE A 154 13.74 8.99 -14.46
N PRO A 155 13.70 10.21 -13.90
CA PRO A 155 14.18 10.48 -12.55
C PRO A 155 13.50 9.59 -11.50
N ILE A 156 14.29 8.92 -10.66
CA ILE A 156 13.78 8.06 -9.57
C ILE A 156 14.44 8.50 -8.26
N SER A 157 13.63 8.88 -7.27
CA SER A 157 14.07 9.23 -5.92
C SER A 157 13.58 8.21 -4.90
N VAL A 158 14.42 7.82 -3.95
CA VAL A 158 14.02 6.98 -2.82
C VAL A 158 13.44 7.87 -1.73
N CYS A 159 12.21 7.58 -1.26
CA CYS A 159 11.56 8.37 -0.21
C CYS A 159 11.26 7.58 1.07
N GLY A 160 11.35 6.24 1.05
CA GLY A 160 10.91 5.41 2.17
C GLY A 160 9.39 5.48 2.40
N LEU A 161 8.94 4.88 3.51
CA LEU A 161 7.55 4.92 3.98
C LEU A 161 7.53 5.35 5.45
N GLY A 162 6.61 6.25 5.80
CA GLY A 162 6.36 6.65 7.18
C GLY A 162 5.39 5.70 7.89
N VAL A 163 5.47 5.65 9.21
CA VAL A 163 4.62 4.83 10.09
C VAL A 163 3.93 5.66 11.19
N ASP A 164 4.04 6.96 11.16
CA ASP A 164 3.55 7.89 12.19
C ASP A 164 2.04 7.74 12.46
N HIS A 165 1.28 7.29 11.46
CA HIS A 165 -0.14 6.99 11.61
C HIS A 165 -0.42 5.86 12.61
N ILE A 166 0.53 4.97 12.85
CA ILE A 166 0.41 3.88 13.84
C ILE A 166 0.54 4.45 15.25
N ASP A 167 1.44 5.42 15.47
CA ASP A 167 1.66 6.05 16.77
C ASP A 167 0.43 6.84 17.27
N GLN A 168 -0.49 7.17 16.36
CA GLN A 168 -1.74 7.87 16.68
C GLN A 168 -2.90 6.92 17.03
N ILE A 169 -2.70 5.61 16.91
CA ILE A 169 -3.72 4.61 17.18
C ILE A 169 -3.59 4.14 18.63
N GLU A 170 -4.59 4.46 19.44
CA GLU A 170 -4.68 3.89 20.78
C GLU A 170 -5.16 2.43 20.69
N ALA A 171 -4.43 1.54 21.36
CA ALA A 171 -4.80 0.12 21.41
C ALA A 171 -6.18 -0.05 22.06
N SER A 172 -7.02 -0.88 21.44
CA SER A 172 -8.34 -1.19 21.99
C SER A 172 -8.21 -2.04 23.26
N THR A 173 -8.93 -1.66 24.29
CA THR A 173 -9.07 -2.47 25.52
C THR A 173 -10.17 -3.53 25.39
N SER A 174 -10.98 -3.49 24.33
CA SER A 174 -12.07 -4.43 24.09
C SER A 174 -11.65 -5.69 23.35
N PHE A 175 -10.47 -5.69 22.70
CA PHE A 175 -9.91 -6.84 22.04
C PHE A 175 -8.76 -7.40 22.86
N TYR A 176 -8.92 -8.64 23.35
CA TYR A 176 -7.94 -9.33 24.15
C TYR A 176 -7.80 -10.78 23.67
N LEU A 177 -6.58 -11.21 23.49
CA LEU A 177 -6.26 -12.63 23.28
C LEU A 177 -5.95 -13.24 24.65
N ASP A 178 -6.89 -14.02 25.17
CA ASP A 178 -6.68 -14.73 26.44
C ASP A 178 -5.72 -15.90 26.24
N THR A 179 -4.44 -15.58 26.16
CA THR A 179 -3.38 -16.57 26.09
C THR A 179 -2.34 -16.26 27.15
N LYS A 180 -2.02 -17.25 27.97
CA LYS A 180 -0.91 -17.20 28.93
C LYS A 180 0.41 -17.67 28.35
N LYS A 181 0.39 -18.11 27.08
CA LYS A 181 1.54 -18.67 26.37
C LYS A 181 2.39 -17.60 25.72
N PHE A 182 3.66 -17.92 25.49
CA PHE A 182 4.47 -17.07 24.62
C PHE A 182 3.86 -17.03 23.22
N THR A 183 3.52 -15.83 22.74
CA THR A 183 2.75 -15.64 21.52
C THR A 183 3.65 -15.18 20.38
N PHE A 184 3.75 -15.99 19.34
CA PHE A 184 4.25 -15.56 18.04
C PHE A 184 3.11 -14.96 17.24
N LEU A 185 3.32 -13.80 16.60
CA LEU A 185 2.31 -13.11 15.82
C LEU A 185 2.71 -13.00 14.35
N HIS A 186 1.81 -13.41 13.45
CA HIS A 186 1.93 -13.20 12.02
C HIS A 186 0.68 -12.49 11.49
N ILE A 187 0.86 -11.33 10.84
CA ILE A 187 -0.23 -10.57 10.23
C ILE A 187 0.04 -10.45 8.73
N SER A 188 -0.78 -11.09 7.92
CA SER A 188 -0.67 -10.98 6.45
C SER A 188 -1.91 -11.49 5.73
N SER A 189 -1.96 -11.26 4.40
CA SER A 189 -2.95 -11.86 3.49
C SER A 189 -2.81 -13.36 3.28
N CYS A 190 -1.76 -13.98 3.82
CA CYS A 190 -1.38 -15.38 3.60
C CYS A 190 -1.22 -15.78 2.13
N PHE A 191 -0.90 -14.84 1.23
CA PHE A 191 -0.47 -15.16 -0.13
C PHE A 191 0.82 -15.99 -0.10
N PRO A 192 1.07 -16.88 -1.08
CA PRO A 192 2.26 -17.73 -1.11
C PRO A 192 3.57 -16.96 -0.90
N ARG A 193 3.70 -15.77 -1.48
CA ARG A 193 4.87 -14.88 -1.32
C ARG A 193 5.09 -14.37 0.12
N LYS A 194 4.09 -14.49 1.01
CA LYS A 194 4.22 -14.12 2.43
C LYS A 194 4.86 -15.21 3.29
N GLY A 195 5.24 -16.34 2.67
CA GLY A 195 6.00 -17.41 3.31
C GLY A 195 5.24 -18.18 4.39
N ILE A 196 3.91 -18.20 4.34
CA ILE A 196 3.07 -18.80 5.38
C ILE A 196 3.32 -20.32 5.55
N GLU A 197 3.59 -21.02 4.46
CA GLU A 197 3.93 -22.44 4.49
C GLU A 197 5.27 -22.67 5.22
N CYS A 198 6.30 -21.91 4.87
CA CYS A 198 7.60 -21.96 5.54
C CYS A 198 7.47 -21.64 7.04
N LEU A 199 6.66 -20.64 7.40
CA LEU A 199 6.39 -20.29 8.80
C LEU A 199 5.78 -21.47 9.56
N LEU A 200 4.70 -22.06 9.02
CA LEU A 200 4.04 -23.20 9.65
C LEU A 200 4.98 -24.40 9.77
N LEU A 201 5.69 -24.78 8.70
CA LEU A 201 6.64 -25.89 8.74
C LEU A 201 7.73 -25.65 9.80
N SER A 202 8.32 -24.47 9.85
CA SER A 202 9.34 -24.12 10.83
C SER A 202 8.79 -24.16 12.26
N TYR A 203 7.59 -23.66 12.48
CA TYR A 203 6.95 -23.65 13.80
C TYR A 203 6.66 -25.07 14.29
N PHE A 204 6.11 -25.94 13.42
CA PHE A 204 5.82 -27.34 13.74
C PHE A 204 7.07 -28.23 13.87
N GLN A 205 8.20 -27.82 13.30
CA GLN A 205 9.48 -28.48 13.50
C GLN A 205 10.17 -28.08 14.81
N SER A 206 9.87 -26.87 15.30
CA SER A 206 10.56 -26.29 16.47
C SER A 206 9.83 -26.53 17.77
N PHE A 207 8.51 -26.74 17.74
CA PHE A 207 7.66 -26.82 18.94
C PHE A 207 6.74 -28.05 18.90
N GLU A 208 6.35 -28.51 20.09
CA GLU A 208 5.42 -29.62 20.35
C GLU A 208 4.20 -29.14 21.14
N ALA A 209 3.18 -30.00 21.27
CA ALA A 209 1.97 -29.70 22.04
C ALA A 209 2.19 -29.37 23.53
N LYS A 210 3.31 -29.84 24.10
CA LYS A 210 3.69 -29.59 25.50
C LYS A 210 4.32 -28.22 25.73
N ASP A 211 4.78 -27.55 24.68
CA ASP A 211 5.48 -26.28 24.80
C ASP A 211 4.49 -25.14 25.07
N ASP A 212 4.89 -24.22 25.97
CA ASP A 212 4.06 -23.08 26.37
C ASP A 212 4.12 -21.94 25.35
N VAL A 213 3.78 -22.25 24.10
CA VAL A 213 3.81 -21.32 22.95
C VAL A 213 2.51 -21.40 22.16
N ILE A 214 2.18 -20.31 21.49
CA ILE A 214 1.08 -20.24 20.52
C ILE A 214 1.49 -19.39 19.31
N LEU A 215 1.14 -19.84 18.10
CA LEU A 215 1.26 -19.03 16.89
C LEU A 215 -0.11 -18.43 16.54
N VAL A 216 -0.22 -17.12 16.63
CA VAL A 216 -1.41 -16.36 16.23
C VAL A 216 -1.21 -15.83 14.81
N ILE A 217 -2.12 -16.18 13.91
CA ILE A 217 -2.10 -15.75 12.52
C ILE A 217 -3.35 -14.91 12.25
N LYS A 218 -3.16 -13.59 12.10
CA LYS A 218 -4.22 -12.67 11.67
C LYS A 218 -4.20 -12.57 10.16
N THR A 219 -5.32 -12.93 9.53
CA THR A 219 -5.48 -12.92 8.08
C THR A 219 -6.91 -12.52 7.70
N PHE A 220 -7.26 -12.66 6.43
CA PHE A 220 -8.61 -12.47 5.90
C PHE A 220 -8.88 -13.44 4.74
N LYS A 221 -10.14 -13.71 4.47
CA LYS A 221 -10.54 -14.58 3.36
C LYS A 221 -10.23 -13.93 2.02
N ASN A 222 -9.50 -14.65 1.18
CA ASN A 222 -9.21 -14.25 -0.19
C ASN A 222 -8.94 -15.51 -1.05
N PRO A 223 -9.01 -15.43 -2.39
CA PRO A 223 -8.87 -16.60 -3.27
C PRO A 223 -7.51 -17.33 -3.19
N HIS A 224 -6.49 -16.68 -2.64
CA HIS A 224 -5.13 -17.23 -2.54
C HIS A 224 -4.76 -17.63 -1.10
N ASN A 225 -5.69 -17.49 -0.16
CA ASN A 225 -5.48 -17.88 1.23
C ASN A 225 -5.99 -19.31 1.45
N ASN A 226 -5.06 -20.24 1.49
CA ASN A 226 -5.31 -21.68 1.73
C ASN A 226 -4.73 -22.15 3.07
N ILE A 227 -4.56 -21.24 4.03
CA ILE A 227 -3.90 -21.51 5.32
C ILE A 227 -4.57 -22.66 6.10
N GLN A 228 -5.90 -22.77 6.06
CA GLN A 228 -6.62 -23.83 6.74
C GLN A 228 -6.27 -25.22 6.18
N ASP A 229 -6.15 -25.33 4.86
CA ASP A 229 -5.81 -26.59 4.20
C ASP A 229 -4.35 -26.97 4.51
N ILE A 230 -3.42 -26.01 4.46
CA ILE A 230 -2.02 -26.22 4.81
C ILE A 230 -1.92 -26.69 6.27
N LEU A 231 -2.56 -26.00 7.21
CA LEU A 231 -2.55 -26.35 8.63
C LEU A 231 -3.16 -27.74 8.87
N ASN A 232 -4.27 -28.06 8.23
CA ASN A 232 -4.92 -29.37 8.35
C ASN A 232 -4.02 -30.49 7.82
N ASN A 233 -3.32 -30.27 6.72
CA ASN A 233 -2.41 -31.26 6.13
C ASN A 233 -1.19 -31.51 7.04
N ILE A 234 -0.60 -30.46 7.63
CA ILE A 234 0.50 -30.60 8.59
C ILE A 234 0.04 -31.37 9.84
N LYS A 235 -1.13 -31.04 10.39
CA LYS A 235 -1.68 -31.71 11.59
C LYS A 235 -2.01 -33.19 11.38
N LYS A 236 -2.39 -33.60 10.14
CA LYS A 236 -2.61 -35.04 9.83
C LYS A 236 -1.36 -35.88 9.99
N THR A 237 -0.19 -35.32 9.74
CA THR A 237 1.10 -36.02 9.79
C THR A 237 1.83 -35.81 11.12
N ASN A 238 1.42 -34.82 11.92
CA ASN A 238 2.03 -34.49 13.21
C ASN A 238 0.97 -34.47 14.32
N HIS A 239 0.85 -35.55 15.06
CA HIS A 239 -0.12 -35.69 16.15
C HIS A 239 0.27 -34.94 17.45
N ASN A 240 1.55 -34.54 17.59
CA ASN A 240 2.07 -33.77 18.71
C ASN A 240 2.25 -32.28 18.35
N SER A 241 1.21 -31.71 17.77
CA SER A 241 1.24 -30.36 17.18
C SER A 241 1.16 -29.25 18.21
N PRO A 242 1.99 -28.21 18.09
CA PRO A 242 1.86 -26.98 18.90
C PRO A 242 0.58 -26.21 18.55
N GLU A 243 0.20 -25.29 19.41
CA GLU A 243 -1.04 -24.54 19.25
C GLU A 243 -0.92 -23.45 18.16
N VAL A 244 -1.94 -23.37 17.29
CA VAL A 244 -2.07 -22.34 16.25
C VAL A 244 -3.48 -21.76 16.29
N LEU A 245 -3.60 -20.45 16.40
CA LEU A 245 -4.87 -19.69 16.34
C LEU A 245 -4.90 -18.87 15.05
N ILE A 246 -5.94 -19.08 14.23
CA ILE A 246 -6.18 -18.28 13.04
C ILE A 246 -7.34 -17.32 13.29
N ILE A 247 -7.12 -16.02 13.03
CA ILE A 247 -8.10 -14.95 13.20
C ILE A 247 -8.43 -14.38 11.82
N GLU A 248 -9.57 -14.74 11.27
CA GLU A 248 -10.07 -14.20 9.99
C GLU A 248 -11.09 -13.07 10.18
N LYS A 249 -11.57 -12.86 11.41
CA LYS A 249 -12.47 -11.74 11.74
C LYS A 249 -11.84 -10.42 11.35
N GLU A 250 -12.60 -9.52 10.77
CA GLU A 250 -12.18 -8.15 10.53
C GLU A 250 -11.96 -7.45 11.87
N LEU A 251 -10.81 -6.81 11.99
CA LEU A 251 -10.40 -6.06 13.17
C LEU A 251 -10.15 -4.61 12.75
N SER A 252 -10.54 -3.69 13.64
CA SER A 252 -10.18 -2.28 13.47
C SER A 252 -8.68 -2.06 13.65
N PRO A 253 -8.11 -0.94 13.17
CA PRO A 253 -6.70 -0.62 13.42
C PRO A 253 -6.31 -0.62 14.90
N SER A 254 -7.24 -0.28 15.81
CA SER A 254 -7.01 -0.28 17.25
C SER A 254 -7.04 -1.66 17.90
N GLU A 255 -7.56 -2.67 17.21
CA GLU A 255 -7.62 -4.07 17.66
C GLU A 255 -6.49 -4.93 17.09
N ILE A 256 -5.73 -4.39 16.12
CA ILE A 256 -4.56 -5.04 15.51
C ILE A 256 -3.29 -4.61 16.25
#